data_62b44e1a88379cfdaedc96402c0c13bd
#
_entry.id   62b44e1a88379cfdaedc96402c0c13bd
#
_cell.length_a   1.000
_cell.length_b   1.000
_cell.length_c   1.000
_cell.angle_alpha   90.00
_cell.angle_beta   90.00
_cell.angle_gamma   90.00
#
_symmetry.space_group_name_H-M   'P 1'
#
loop_
_entity.id
_entity.type
_entity.pdbx_description
1 polymer ?
#
loop_
_entity_poly.entity_id
_entity_poly.type
_entity_poly.pdbx_seq_one_letter_code
_entity_poly.pdbx_strand_id
1 'polypeptide(L)'
;MALSPLNQRRWRNFTRNRRAYWSLWIFAILFGISLFAEFVANDKPILVNYRGDYYMPIFKFYPETEFAGDFLTEAVYRDPEVQCLIASGGLIDCLDDPEGIIEDAQDGEVAGEAIAAGWSIWPPIPYSFDTAVDRPGAAPLPPNGQNLLGTDGTKRDVLARVIHGFRLSIIFTLIVTGAASLIGIIAGAVQGFFGGWTDLIFQRVIEIWTSTPSLYVIIIMFAILGRSFWLLVFLLVLFSWTSLVGVVRAEFLRARNLEYVRAARALGVGNMTIMFRHMLPNAMVA
;
A
#
# COMPACT_ATOMS: atom_id res chain seq x y z
N MET A 1 5.14 29.24 6.57
CA MET A 1 6.56 29.24 6.10
C MET A 1 6.58 29.58 4.62
N ALA A 2 7.21 30.71 4.24
CA ALA A 2 7.36 31.07 2.83
C ALA A 2 8.40 30.14 2.17
N LEU A 3 8.06 29.56 1.02
CA LEU A 3 9.00 28.76 0.23
C LEU A 3 10.19 29.62 -0.20
N SER A 4 11.40 29.04 -0.23
CA SER A 4 12.57 29.74 -0.75
C SER A 4 12.34 30.17 -2.21
N PRO A 5 12.97 31.24 -2.71
CA PRO A 5 12.79 31.72 -4.09
C PRO A 5 13.05 30.61 -5.15
N LEU A 6 14.00 29.72 -4.88
CA LEU A 6 14.31 28.57 -5.73
C LEU A 6 13.13 27.58 -5.79
N ASN A 7 12.55 27.24 -4.64
CA ASN A 7 11.41 26.31 -4.56
C ASN A 7 10.15 26.92 -5.17
N GLN A 8 9.95 28.23 -5.04
CA GLN A 8 8.86 28.95 -5.72
C GLN A 8 9.00 28.86 -7.25
N ARG A 9 10.21 29.03 -7.78
CA ARG A 9 10.49 28.91 -9.22
C ARG A 9 10.24 27.48 -9.72
N ARG A 10 10.69 26.46 -8.96
CA ARG A 10 10.46 25.05 -9.28
C ARG A 10 8.96 24.72 -9.29
N TRP A 11 8.25 25.15 -8.28
CA TRP A 11 6.79 24.93 -8.19
C TRP A 11 6.06 25.61 -9.35
N ARG A 12 6.41 26.85 -9.67
CA ARG A 12 5.82 27.55 -10.80
C ARG A 12 6.11 26.88 -12.15
N ASN A 13 7.32 26.35 -12.35
CA ASN A 13 7.67 25.61 -13.56
C ASN A 13 6.86 24.30 -13.65
N PHE A 14 6.68 23.60 -12.54
CA PHE A 14 5.87 22.40 -12.48
C PHE A 14 4.40 22.67 -12.79
N THR A 15 3.80 23.67 -12.14
CA THR A 15 2.37 24.03 -12.35
C THR A 15 2.09 24.56 -13.75
N ARG A 16 3.11 25.11 -14.44
CA ARG A 16 3.02 25.53 -15.84
C ARG A 16 2.89 24.33 -16.80
N ASN A 17 3.42 23.19 -16.42
CA ASN A 17 3.24 21.94 -17.16
C ASN A 17 1.89 21.29 -16.76
N ARG A 18 0.83 21.65 -17.48
CA ARG A 18 -0.54 21.18 -17.19
C ARG A 18 -0.66 19.66 -17.14
N ARG A 19 0.06 18.93 -18.00
CA ARG A 19 0.02 17.46 -18.03
C ARG A 19 0.60 16.89 -16.73
N ALA A 20 1.79 17.33 -16.33
CA ALA A 20 2.43 16.88 -15.10
C ALA A 20 1.60 17.23 -13.85
N TYR A 21 1.03 18.44 -13.83
CA TYR A 21 0.18 18.91 -12.74
C TYR A 21 -1.06 18.03 -12.56
N TRP A 22 -1.83 17.82 -13.64
CA TRP A 22 -3.04 16.99 -13.55
C TRP A 22 -2.74 15.52 -13.29
N SER A 23 -1.67 14.95 -13.88
CA SER A 23 -1.25 13.57 -13.60
C SER A 23 -0.92 13.36 -12.13
N LEU A 24 -0.22 14.33 -11.51
CA LEU A 24 0.08 14.25 -10.07
C LEU A 24 -1.20 14.22 -9.23
N TRP A 25 -2.16 15.12 -9.53
CA TRP A 25 -3.39 15.20 -8.74
C TRP A 25 -4.29 13.99 -8.93
N ILE A 26 -4.43 13.49 -10.18
CA ILE A 26 -5.18 12.25 -10.45
C ILE A 26 -4.55 11.09 -9.68
N PHE A 27 -3.24 10.93 -9.77
CA PHE A 27 -2.54 9.89 -9.04
C PHE A 27 -2.67 10.05 -7.52
N ALA A 28 -2.51 11.26 -6.99
CA ALA A 28 -2.61 11.54 -5.56
C ALA A 28 -4.03 11.27 -5.02
N ILE A 29 -5.07 11.60 -5.80
CA ILE A 29 -6.47 11.32 -5.43
C ILE A 29 -6.71 9.81 -5.43
N LEU A 30 -6.32 9.10 -6.50
CA LEU A 30 -6.49 7.65 -6.57
C LEU A 30 -5.73 6.93 -5.44
N PHE A 31 -4.51 7.37 -5.15
CA PHE A 31 -3.75 6.84 -4.03
C PHE A 31 -4.40 7.17 -2.69
N GLY A 32 -4.87 8.42 -2.51
CA GLY A 32 -5.61 8.83 -1.32
C GLY A 32 -6.85 7.98 -1.07
N ILE A 33 -7.65 7.72 -2.11
CA ILE A 33 -8.81 6.81 -2.03
C ILE A 33 -8.36 5.39 -1.66
N SER A 34 -7.27 4.90 -2.26
CA SER A 34 -6.76 3.56 -1.98
C SER A 34 -6.24 3.37 -0.55
N LEU A 35 -5.83 4.45 0.14
CA LEU A 35 -5.47 4.38 1.57
C LEU A 35 -6.68 4.02 2.45
N PHE A 36 -7.87 4.38 2.00
CA PHE A 36 -9.13 4.05 2.65
C PHE A 36 -9.84 2.86 1.97
N ALA A 37 -9.06 1.95 1.39
CA ALA A 37 -9.59 0.80 0.65
C ALA A 37 -10.59 -0.03 1.47
N GLU A 38 -10.38 -0.16 2.78
CA GLU A 38 -11.27 -0.90 3.69
C GLU A 38 -12.69 -0.31 3.76
N PHE A 39 -12.83 1.01 3.54
CA PHE A 39 -14.14 1.67 3.49
C PHE A 39 -14.78 1.63 2.10
N VAL A 40 -14.00 1.28 1.07
CA VAL A 40 -14.46 1.23 -0.32
C VAL A 40 -14.77 -0.19 -0.76
N ALA A 41 -13.92 -1.13 -0.36
CA ALA A 41 -13.98 -2.53 -0.76
C ALA A 41 -13.60 -3.42 0.43
N ASN A 42 -14.59 -4.02 1.08
CA ASN A 42 -14.40 -4.90 2.24
C ASN A 42 -15.58 -5.85 2.36
N ASP A 43 -15.34 -7.04 2.87
CA ASP A 43 -16.35 -8.05 3.19
C ASP A 43 -16.94 -7.88 4.59
N LYS A 44 -16.52 -6.84 5.32
CA LYS A 44 -17.06 -6.45 6.62
C LYS A 44 -17.83 -5.15 6.50
N PRO A 45 -19.00 -5.02 7.16
CA PRO A 45 -19.73 -3.77 7.21
C PRO A 45 -18.95 -2.68 7.97
N ILE A 46 -19.13 -1.43 7.56
CA ILE A 46 -18.54 -0.25 8.20
C ILE A 46 -19.11 -0.08 9.61
N LEU A 47 -20.42 -0.27 9.72
CA LEU A 47 -21.17 -0.10 10.95
C LEU A 47 -22.28 -1.15 11.02
N VAL A 48 -22.43 -1.77 12.16
CA VAL A 48 -23.53 -2.67 12.49
C VAL A 48 -24.26 -2.11 13.70
N ASN A 49 -25.58 -2.05 13.62
CA ASN A 49 -26.45 -1.86 14.78
C ASN A 49 -27.05 -3.20 15.15
N TYR A 50 -26.83 -3.64 16.38
CA TYR A 50 -27.36 -4.88 16.91
C TYR A 50 -27.92 -4.64 18.30
N ARG A 51 -29.21 -4.87 18.48
CA ARG A 51 -29.95 -4.65 19.75
C ARG A 51 -29.78 -3.24 20.33
N GLY A 52 -29.55 -2.22 19.48
CA GLY A 52 -29.31 -0.84 19.88
C GLY A 52 -27.85 -0.48 20.14
N ASP A 53 -26.95 -1.44 20.19
CA ASP A 53 -25.51 -1.21 20.29
C ASP A 53 -24.86 -1.08 18.91
N TYR A 54 -23.77 -0.29 18.84
CA TYR A 54 -23.03 -0.03 17.60
C TYR A 54 -21.70 -0.74 17.57
N TYR A 55 -21.45 -1.48 16.50
CA TYR A 55 -20.23 -2.26 16.25
C TYR A 55 -19.54 -1.76 14.98
N MET A 56 -18.20 -1.73 14.99
CA MET A 56 -17.39 -1.33 13.83
C MET A 56 -16.45 -2.46 13.40
N PRO A 57 -16.92 -3.43 12.61
CA PRO A 57 -16.14 -4.61 12.21
C PRO A 57 -14.87 -4.33 11.43
N ILE A 58 -14.80 -3.21 10.73
CA ILE A 58 -13.57 -2.79 10.01
C ILE A 58 -12.39 -2.58 10.96
N PHE A 59 -12.64 -2.14 12.20
CA PHE A 59 -11.57 -1.78 13.14
C PHE A 59 -11.35 -2.80 14.25
N LYS A 60 -12.36 -3.58 14.57
CA LYS A 60 -12.33 -4.46 15.72
C LYS A 60 -12.89 -5.83 15.37
N PHE A 61 -12.23 -6.86 15.87
CA PHE A 61 -12.69 -8.23 15.84
C PHE A 61 -13.90 -8.38 16.75
N TYR A 62 -14.97 -8.98 16.23
CA TYR A 62 -16.14 -9.42 17.00
C TYR A 62 -16.41 -10.89 16.68
N PRO A 63 -16.43 -11.77 17.67
CA PRO A 63 -16.82 -13.15 17.47
C PRO A 63 -18.29 -13.23 17.09
N GLU A 64 -18.69 -14.27 16.40
CA GLU A 64 -20.08 -14.48 15.99
C GLU A 64 -21.04 -14.58 17.19
N THR A 65 -20.54 -15.07 18.33
CA THR A 65 -21.28 -15.12 19.60
C THR A 65 -21.77 -13.76 20.10
N GLU A 66 -21.15 -12.66 19.70
CA GLU A 66 -21.65 -11.29 19.99
C GLU A 66 -22.98 -11.00 19.31
N PHE A 67 -23.28 -11.69 18.22
CA PHE A 67 -24.50 -11.58 17.44
C PHE A 67 -25.45 -12.78 17.66
N ALA A 68 -25.27 -13.52 18.77
CA ALA A 68 -26.00 -14.72 19.13
C ALA A 68 -25.75 -15.94 18.23
N GLY A 69 -24.64 -15.97 17.47
CA GLY A 69 -24.19 -17.16 16.75
C GLY A 69 -23.39 -18.13 17.63
N ASP A 70 -22.97 -19.25 17.05
CA ASP A 70 -22.37 -20.38 17.79
C ASP A 70 -20.85 -20.34 17.88
N PHE A 71 -20.17 -19.56 17.01
CA PHE A 71 -18.72 -19.62 16.86
C PHE A 71 -17.97 -18.50 17.60
N LEU A 72 -16.84 -18.87 18.22
CA LEU A 72 -15.89 -17.90 18.81
C LEU A 72 -14.96 -17.26 17.76
N THR A 73 -15.02 -17.71 16.51
CA THR A 73 -14.31 -17.11 15.39
C THR A 73 -14.96 -15.79 15.00
N GLU A 74 -14.25 -14.95 14.24
CA GLU A 74 -14.80 -13.71 13.73
C GLU A 74 -16.06 -13.98 12.90
N ALA A 75 -17.10 -13.17 13.13
CA ALA A 75 -18.36 -13.28 12.40
C ALA A 75 -18.13 -13.11 10.89
N VAL A 76 -18.66 -14.01 10.10
CA VAL A 76 -18.66 -13.91 8.63
C VAL A 76 -19.88 -13.10 8.22
N TYR A 77 -19.75 -11.77 8.19
CA TYR A 77 -20.88 -10.84 7.98
C TYR A 77 -21.62 -11.02 6.64
N ARG A 78 -21.05 -11.75 5.70
CA ARG A 78 -21.70 -12.10 4.42
C ARG A 78 -22.50 -13.39 4.47
N ASP A 79 -22.37 -14.14 5.53
CA ASP A 79 -23.15 -15.34 5.74
C ASP A 79 -24.62 -14.95 5.97
N PRO A 80 -25.58 -15.55 5.26
CA PRO A 80 -27.00 -15.30 5.47
C PRO A 80 -27.45 -15.50 6.93
N GLU A 81 -26.90 -16.49 7.63
CA GLU A 81 -27.18 -16.72 9.04
C GLU A 81 -26.79 -15.54 9.91
N VAL A 82 -25.56 -15.03 9.76
CA VAL A 82 -25.06 -13.85 10.51
C VAL A 82 -25.86 -12.61 10.17
N GLN A 83 -26.22 -12.40 8.90
CA GLN A 83 -27.07 -11.29 8.49
C GLN A 83 -28.46 -11.37 9.11
N CYS A 84 -29.04 -12.58 9.17
CA CYS A 84 -30.30 -12.83 9.83
C CYS A 84 -30.23 -12.55 11.34
N LEU A 85 -29.21 -13.06 12.03
CA LEU A 85 -29.00 -12.80 13.46
C LEU A 85 -28.91 -11.30 13.77
N ILE A 86 -28.19 -10.55 12.91
CA ILE A 86 -28.10 -9.08 13.07
C ILE A 86 -29.46 -8.43 12.83
N ALA A 87 -30.16 -8.77 11.75
CA ALA A 87 -31.43 -8.17 11.36
C ALA A 87 -32.55 -8.46 12.37
N SER A 88 -32.61 -9.69 12.88
CA SER A 88 -33.64 -10.15 13.81
C SER A 88 -33.34 -9.85 15.28
N GLY A 89 -32.14 -9.37 15.61
CA GLY A 89 -31.68 -9.20 16.99
C GLY A 89 -31.38 -10.54 17.68
N GLY A 90 -30.95 -11.58 16.93
CA GLY A 90 -30.44 -12.84 17.45
C GLY A 90 -31.51 -13.92 17.65
N LEU A 91 -32.42 -14.08 16.70
CA LEU A 91 -33.38 -15.20 16.70
C LEU A 91 -32.71 -16.51 16.27
N ILE A 92 -32.96 -17.57 17.00
CA ILE A 92 -32.41 -18.91 16.73
C ILE A 92 -32.92 -19.48 15.39
N ASP A 93 -34.12 -19.13 14.99
CA ASP A 93 -34.76 -19.61 13.75
C ASP A 93 -34.00 -19.15 12.48
N CYS A 94 -33.06 -18.22 12.61
CA CYS A 94 -32.13 -17.83 11.55
C CYS A 94 -31.23 -18.97 11.03
N LEU A 95 -31.07 -20.05 11.81
CA LEU A 95 -30.31 -21.23 11.38
C LEU A 95 -31.10 -22.11 10.38
N ASP A 96 -32.43 -22.04 10.43
CA ASP A 96 -33.31 -22.87 9.60
C ASP A 96 -33.78 -22.16 8.32
N ASP A 97 -34.18 -20.88 8.41
CA ASP A 97 -34.63 -20.04 7.27
C ASP A 97 -34.15 -18.60 7.38
N PRO A 98 -32.87 -18.35 7.09
CA PRO A 98 -32.29 -17.00 7.23
C PRO A 98 -32.89 -15.96 6.27
N GLU A 99 -33.25 -16.35 5.03
CA GLU A 99 -33.75 -15.42 4.02
C GLU A 99 -35.17 -14.94 4.34
N GLY A 100 -36.07 -15.88 4.74
CA GLY A 100 -37.44 -15.53 5.11
C GLY A 100 -37.51 -14.65 6.35
N ILE A 101 -36.70 -14.93 7.37
CA ILE A 101 -36.64 -14.12 8.59
C ILE A 101 -36.02 -12.75 8.33
N ILE A 102 -35.06 -12.59 7.42
CA ILE A 102 -34.51 -11.27 7.04
C ILE A 102 -35.60 -10.38 6.42
N GLU A 103 -36.45 -10.94 5.55
CA GLU A 103 -37.57 -10.20 4.96
C GLU A 103 -38.56 -9.71 6.03
N ASP A 104 -38.98 -10.59 6.92
CA ASP A 104 -39.89 -10.24 8.02
C ASP A 104 -39.28 -9.24 8.98
N ALA A 105 -37.97 -9.39 9.32
CA ALA A 105 -37.26 -8.51 10.24
C ALA A 105 -37.08 -7.07 9.73
N GLN A 106 -37.16 -6.83 8.41
CA GLN A 106 -37.10 -5.47 7.84
C GLN A 106 -38.27 -4.60 8.31
N ASP A 107 -39.42 -5.19 8.60
CA ASP A 107 -40.60 -4.48 9.14
C ASP A 107 -40.53 -4.32 10.67
N GLY A 108 -39.50 -4.88 11.32
CA GLY A 108 -39.33 -4.84 12.79
C GLY A 108 -40.19 -5.87 13.53
N GLU A 109 -40.76 -6.82 12.82
CA GLU A 109 -41.61 -7.89 13.35
C GLU A 109 -41.20 -9.23 12.73
N VAL A 110 -41.24 -10.30 13.50
CA VAL A 110 -41.13 -11.71 13.00
C VAL A 110 -42.27 -12.51 13.55
N ALA A 111 -43.02 -13.19 12.68
CA ALA A 111 -44.21 -13.96 13.02
C ALA A 111 -45.26 -13.15 13.82
N GLY A 112 -45.32 -11.80 13.61
CA GLY A 112 -46.23 -10.88 14.29
C GLY A 112 -45.79 -10.42 15.67
N GLU A 113 -44.58 -10.77 16.09
CA GLU A 113 -43.97 -10.27 17.33
C GLU A 113 -42.91 -9.24 17.03
N ALA A 114 -42.91 -8.09 17.75
CA ALA A 114 -41.94 -7.03 17.60
C ALA A 114 -40.54 -7.45 18.04
N ILE A 115 -39.54 -7.23 17.19
CA ILE A 115 -38.15 -7.57 17.44
C ILE A 115 -37.25 -6.35 17.51
N ALA A 116 -36.06 -6.49 18.06
CA ALA A 116 -35.01 -5.47 18.02
C ALA A 116 -34.30 -5.53 16.65
N ALA A 117 -34.92 -4.99 15.60
CA ALA A 117 -34.39 -4.97 14.25
C ALA A 117 -33.01 -4.31 14.18
N GLY A 118 -32.02 -5.04 13.68
CA GLY A 118 -30.67 -4.54 13.43
C GLY A 118 -30.48 -4.16 11.96
N TRP A 119 -29.38 -3.45 11.69
CA TRP A 119 -29.01 -3.06 10.33
C TRP A 119 -27.50 -2.93 10.18
N SER A 120 -27.03 -3.01 8.93
CA SER A 120 -25.60 -2.91 8.59
C SER A 120 -25.38 -1.91 7.47
N ILE A 121 -24.33 -1.09 7.59
CA ILE A 121 -23.85 -0.21 6.51
C ILE A 121 -22.65 -0.88 5.86
N TRP A 122 -22.77 -1.22 4.60
CA TRP A 122 -21.73 -1.86 3.81
C TRP A 122 -20.88 -0.88 3.02
N PRO A 123 -19.60 -1.22 2.74
CA PRO A 123 -18.83 -0.53 1.72
C PRO A 123 -19.50 -0.61 0.35
N PRO A 124 -19.24 0.34 -0.59
CA PRO A 124 -19.77 0.30 -1.95
C PRO A 124 -19.46 -1.00 -2.71
N ILE A 125 -18.34 -1.65 -2.39
CA ILE A 125 -17.94 -2.97 -2.90
C ILE A 125 -17.87 -3.91 -1.70
N PRO A 126 -18.89 -4.77 -1.50
CA PRO A 126 -18.96 -5.63 -0.30
C PRO A 126 -18.08 -6.89 -0.45
N TYR A 127 -16.88 -6.74 -0.97
CA TYR A 127 -15.87 -7.78 -1.17
C TYR A 127 -14.49 -7.26 -0.79
N SER A 128 -13.72 -8.08 -0.09
CA SER A 128 -12.29 -7.84 0.16
C SER A 128 -11.44 -8.36 -1.01
N PHE A 129 -10.13 -8.18 -0.92
CA PHE A 129 -9.19 -8.65 -1.97
C PHE A 129 -9.07 -10.18 -2.06
N ASP A 130 -9.47 -10.91 -1.04
CA ASP A 130 -9.41 -12.38 -0.91
C ASP A 130 -10.78 -13.06 -0.79
N THR A 131 -11.85 -12.29 -0.64
CA THR A 131 -13.22 -12.83 -0.53
C THR A 131 -13.66 -13.49 -1.83
N ALA A 132 -14.05 -14.77 -1.75
CA ALA A 132 -14.65 -15.47 -2.86
C ALA A 132 -16.11 -15.00 -3.06
N VAL A 133 -16.46 -14.73 -4.31
CA VAL A 133 -17.83 -14.37 -4.70
C VAL A 133 -18.67 -15.63 -4.81
N ASP A 134 -19.72 -15.72 -4.01
CA ASP A 134 -20.69 -16.81 -4.11
C ASP A 134 -21.68 -16.50 -5.25
N ARG A 135 -21.33 -16.99 -6.44
CA ARG A 135 -22.13 -16.86 -7.65
C ARG A 135 -22.01 -18.13 -8.49
N PRO A 136 -23.11 -18.68 -9.03
CA PRO A 136 -23.07 -19.87 -9.87
C PRO A 136 -22.26 -19.62 -11.15
N GLY A 137 -21.57 -20.65 -11.60
CA GLY A 137 -20.78 -20.64 -12.84
C GLY A 137 -19.30 -20.95 -12.63
N ALA A 138 -18.62 -21.25 -13.71
CA ALA A 138 -17.18 -21.51 -13.72
C ALA A 138 -16.40 -20.17 -13.69
N ALA A 139 -15.35 -20.11 -12.86
CA ALA A 139 -14.44 -18.96 -12.83
C ALA A 139 -13.56 -18.90 -14.10
N PRO A 140 -13.21 -17.72 -14.61
CA PRO A 140 -13.63 -16.38 -14.15
C PRO A 140 -15.07 -16.03 -14.55
N LEU A 141 -15.79 -15.35 -13.64
CA LEU A 141 -17.16 -14.90 -13.91
C LEU A 141 -17.17 -13.54 -14.61
N PRO A 142 -18.08 -13.32 -15.59
CA PRO A 142 -18.17 -12.05 -16.30
C PRO A 142 -18.65 -10.91 -15.38
N PRO A 143 -18.38 -9.64 -15.78
CA PRO A 143 -18.90 -8.46 -15.09
C PRO A 143 -20.42 -8.47 -14.95
N ASN A 144 -20.92 -7.93 -13.82
CA ASN A 144 -22.32 -7.67 -13.55
C ASN A 144 -22.50 -6.46 -12.63
N GLY A 145 -23.73 -6.18 -12.17
CA GLY A 145 -24.04 -5.05 -11.29
C GLY A 145 -23.35 -5.11 -9.92
N GLN A 146 -23.00 -6.30 -9.42
CA GLN A 146 -22.32 -6.48 -8.12
C GLN A 146 -20.79 -6.58 -8.28
N ASN A 147 -20.30 -7.19 -9.36
CA ASN A 147 -18.89 -7.35 -9.66
C ASN A 147 -18.57 -6.61 -10.96
N LEU A 148 -18.31 -5.31 -10.86
CA LEU A 148 -18.17 -4.40 -12.02
C LEU A 148 -17.08 -4.81 -13.02
N LEU A 149 -15.99 -5.43 -12.56
CA LEU A 149 -14.92 -5.97 -13.41
C LEU A 149 -14.92 -7.51 -13.46
N GLY A 150 -15.99 -8.15 -12.97
CA GLY A 150 -16.06 -9.60 -12.86
C GLY A 150 -15.14 -10.17 -11.80
N THR A 151 -14.86 -11.49 -11.91
CA THR A 151 -13.99 -12.19 -10.95
C THR A 151 -12.75 -12.77 -11.62
N ASP A 152 -11.76 -13.08 -10.81
CA ASP A 152 -10.57 -13.82 -11.26
C ASP A 152 -10.82 -15.34 -11.33
N GLY A 153 -9.76 -16.09 -11.68
CA GLY A 153 -9.81 -17.56 -11.77
C GLY A 153 -10.09 -18.29 -10.45
N THR A 154 -10.11 -17.57 -9.33
CA THR A 154 -10.46 -18.09 -7.98
C THR A 154 -11.74 -17.47 -7.42
N LYS A 155 -12.58 -16.92 -8.30
CA LYS A 155 -13.85 -16.23 -7.97
C LYS A 155 -13.69 -14.98 -7.08
N ARG A 156 -12.55 -14.33 -6.99
CA ARG A 156 -12.39 -13.10 -6.22
C ARG A 156 -12.73 -11.88 -7.04
N ASP A 157 -13.34 -10.86 -6.45
CA ASP A 157 -13.71 -9.63 -7.14
C ASP A 157 -12.46 -8.88 -7.64
N VAL A 158 -12.41 -8.63 -8.97
CA VAL A 158 -11.25 -7.99 -9.62
C VAL A 158 -11.11 -6.53 -9.18
N LEU A 159 -12.21 -5.80 -9.01
CA LEU A 159 -12.17 -4.38 -8.65
C LEU A 159 -11.66 -4.19 -7.21
N ALA A 160 -12.13 -4.99 -6.27
CA ALA A 160 -11.64 -5.02 -4.90
C ALA A 160 -10.12 -5.29 -4.87
N ARG A 161 -9.67 -6.30 -5.63
CA ARG A 161 -8.25 -6.64 -5.75
C ARG A 161 -7.41 -5.52 -6.36
N VAL A 162 -7.91 -4.81 -7.35
CA VAL A 162 -7.22 -3.66 -7.97
C VAL A 162 -7.05 -2.53 -6.96
N ILE A 163 -8.10 -2.20 -6.18
CA ILE A 163 -8.04 -1.12 -5.18
C ILE A 163 -7.00 -1.45 -4.10
N HIS A 164 -7.07 -2.63 -3.51
CA HIS A 164 -6.11 -3.06 -2.48
C HIS A 164 -4.69 -3.25 -3.03
N GLY A 165 -4.56 -3.85 -4.22
CA GLY A 165 -3.29 -4.06 -4.91
C GLY A 165 -2.60 -2.75 -5.29
N PHE A 166 -3.36 -1.73 -5.70
CA PHE A 166 -2.83 -0.40 -5.99
C PHE A 166 -2.19 0.23 -4.75
N ARG A 167 -2.88 0.23 -3.61
CA ARG A 167 -2.35 0.70 -2.32
C ARG A 167 -1.04 0.00 -1.97
N LEU A 168 -1.06 -1.34 -1.99
CA LEU A 168 0.09 -2.15 -1.65
C LEU A 168 1.28 -1.86 -2.58
N SER A 169 1.04 -1.77 -3.89
CA SER A 169 2.08 -1.51 -4.90
C SER A 169 2.73 -0.15 -4.74
N ILE A 170 1.94 0.90 -4.45
CA ILE A 170 2.49 2.25 -4.24
C ILE A 170 3.33 2.31 -2.96
N ILE A 171 2.81 1.80 -1.84
CA ILE A 171 3.55 1.77 -0.56
C ILE A 171 4.85 0.99 -0.74
N PHE A 172 4.79 -0.19 -1.36
CA PHE A 172 5.94 -1.01 -1.68
C PHE A 172 7.00 -0.24 -2.48
N THR A 173 6.57 0.39 -3.58
CA THR A 173 7.47 1.15 -4.46
C THR A 173 8.11 2.33 -3.74
N LEU A 174 7.35 3.06 -2.91
CA LEU A 174 7.87 4.19 -2.13
C LEU A 174 8.93 3.74 -1.12
N ILE A 175 8.69 2.62 -0.42
CA ILE A 175 9.65 2.07 0.55
C ILE A 175 10.93 1.62 -0.17
N VAL A 176 10.80 0.81 -1.22
CA VAL A 176 11.96 0.28 -1.96
C VAL A 176 12.76 1.40 -2.60
N THR A 177 12.10 2.32 -3.32
CA THR A 177 12.77 3.43 -3.99
C THR A 177 13.41 4.39 -2.98
N GLY A 178 12.71 4.71 -1.90
CA GLY A 178 13.24 5.59 -0.84
C GLY A 178 14.49 5.00 -0.18
N ALA A 179 14.43 3.73 0.23
CA ALA A 179 15.55 3.06 0.87
C ALA A 179 16.74 2.85 -0.09
N ALA A 180 16.47 2.35 -1.30
CA ALA A 180 17.51 2.14 -2.31
C ALA A 180 18.18 3.46 -2.74
N SER A 181 17.38 4.53 -2.92
CA SER A 181 17.91 5.86 -3.24
C SER A 181 18.79 6.41 -2.14
N LEU A 182 18.39 6.28 -0.88
CA LEU A 182 19.18 6.74 0.26
C LEU A 182 20.56 6.06 0.29
N ILE A 183 20.58 4.73 0.17
CA ILE A 183 21.83 3.94 0.14
C ILE A 183 22.67 4.33 -1.09
N GLY A 184 22.05 4.40 -2.28
CA GLY A 184 22.72 4.72 -3.53
C GLY A 184 23.33 6.13 -3.53
N ILE A 185 22.63 7.13 -2.99
CA ILE A 185 23.12 8.50 -2.84
C ILE A 185 24.33 8.54 -1.90
N ILE A 186 24.24 7.88 -0.74
CA ILE A 186 25.34 7.84 0.23
C ILE A 186 26.58 7.17 -0.40
N ALA A 187 26.40 5.99 -1.00
CA ALA A 187 27.49 5.23 -1.62
C ALA A 187 28.12 6.02 -2.79
N GLY A 188 27.32 6.60 -3.70
CA GLY A 188 27.79 7.40 -4.82
C GLY A 188 28.48 8.68 -4.37
N ALA A 189 27.96 9.38 -3.34
CA ALA A 189 28.55 10.56 -2.76
C ALA A 189 29.94 10.25 -2.16
N VAL A 190 30.07 9.15 -1.39
CA VAL A 190 31.34 8.73 -0.80
C VAL A 190 32.36 8.42 -1.89
N GLN A 191 31.98 7.61 -2.88
CA GLN A 191 32.86 7.28 -4.00
C GLN A 191 33.35 8.52 -4.75
N GLY A 192 32.40 9.39 -5.17
CA GLY A 192 32.72 10.57 -5.96
C GLY A 192 33.51 11.64 -5.20
N PHE A 193 33.25 11.79 -3.89
CA PHE A 193 33.94 12.78 -3.04
C PHE A 193 35.39 12.40 -2.74
N PHE A 194 35.61 11.18 -2.22
CA PHE A 194 36.95 10.71 -1.87
C PHE A 194 37.75 10.31 -3.10
N GLY A 195 37.17 9.60 -4.06
CA GLY A 195 37.85 9.16 -5.26
C GLY A 195 38.98 8.17 -4.97
N GLY A 196 39.94 8.05 -5.91
CA GLY A 196 41.15 7.22 -5.74
C GLY A 196 40.84 5.78 -5.39
N TRP A 197 41.50 5.23 -4.36
CA TRP A 197 41.32 3.84 -3.91
C TRP A 197 39.90 3.55 -3.40
N THR A 198 39.27 4.50 -2.72
CA THR A 198 37.88 4.34 -2.26
C THR A 198 36.96 4.09 -3.45
N ASP A 199 37.08 4.89 -4.49
CA ASP A 199 36.28 4.73 -5.70
C ASP A 199 36.54 3.39 -6.40
N LEU A 200 37.79 3.01 -6.56
CA LEU A 200 38.17 1.74 -7.20
C LEU A 200 37.62 0.51 -6.44
N ILE A 201 37.74 0.49 -5.12
CA ILE A 201 37.25 -0.63 -4.32
C ILE A 201 35.73 -0.73 -4.42
N PHE A 202 35.02 0.39 -4.25
CA PHE A 202 33.55 0.38 -4.38
C PHE A 202 33.08 -0.05 -5.76
N GLN A 203 33.77 0.36 -6.85
CA GLN A 203 33.44 -0.07 -8.19
C GLN A 203 33.61 -1.59 -8.34
N ARG A 204 34.66 -2.19 -7.79
CA ARG A 204 34.84 -3.66 -7.82
C ARG A 204 33.76 -4.39 -7.03
N VAL A 205 33.38 -3.85 -5.87
CA VAL A 205 32.27 -4.43 -5.07
C VAL A 205 30.97 -4.37 -5.87
N ILE A 206 30.66 -3.23 -6.51
CA ILE A 206 29.43 -3.07 -7.31
C ILE A 206 29.45 -4.00 -8.53
N GLU A 207 30.57 -4.13 -9.23
CA GLU A 207 30.72 -5.03 -10.38
C GLU A 207 30.44 -6.50 -9.99
N ILE A 208 31.05 -6.97 -8.90
CA ILE A 208 30.80 -8.32 -8.36
C ILE A 208 29.34 -8.48 -7.94
N TRP A 209 28.79 -7.48 -7.26
CA TRP A 209 27.41 -7.50 -6.77
C TRP A 209 26.39 -7.56 -7.91
N THR A 210 26.58 -6.73 -8.93
CA THR A 210 25.65 -6.65 -10.07
C THR A 210 25.79 -7.82 -11.04
N SER A 211 26.91 -8.55 -11.01
CA SER A 211 27.06 -9.79 -11.77
C SER A 211 26.21 -10.94 -11.22
N THR A 212 25.74 -10.83 -9.99
CA THR A 212 24.86 -11.82 -9.37
C THR A 212 23.44 -11.67 -9.91
N PRO A 213 22.83 -12.72 -10.50
CA PRO A 213 21.47 -12.60 -11.04
C PRO A 213 20.45 -12.53 -9.89
N SER A 214 19.99 -11.32 -9.59
CA SER A 214 19.11 -11.02 -8.46
C SER A 214 17.82 -11.85 -8.43
N LEU A 215 17.25 -12.16 -9.60
CA LEU A 215 16.03 -12.96 -9.69
C LEU A 215 16.20 -14.35 -9.06
N TYR A 216 17.34 -15.02 -9.34
CA TYR A 216 17.59 -16.35 -8.76
C TYR A 216 17.78 -16.29 -7.25
N VAL A 217 18.46 -15.24 -6.75
CA VAL A 217 18.62 -15.05 -5.30
C VAL A 217 17.24 -14.85 -4.63
N ILE A 218 16.37 -14.05 -5.23
CA ILE A 218 15.00 -13.83 -4.70
C ILE A 218 14.21 -15.14 -4.65
N ILE A 219 14.26 -15.93 -5.74
CA ILE A 219 13.55 -17.22 -5.79
C ILE A 219 14.07 -18.19 -4.72
N ILE A 220 15.39 -18.32 -4.59
CA ILE A 220 16.02 -19.20 -3.60
C ILE A 220 15.67 -18.76 -2.18
N MET A 221 15.75 -17.44 -1.90
CA MET A 221 15.43 -16.91 -0.58
C MET A 221 13.97 -17.14 -0.21
N PHE A 222 13.05 -17.01 -1.17
CA PHE A 222 11.63 -17.33 -0.94
C PHE A 222 11.37 -18.82 -0.72
N ALA A 223 12.15 -19.68 -1.35
CA ALA A 223 12.06 -21.13 -1.15
C ALA A 223 12.51 -21.55 0.26
N ILE A 224 13.53 -20.86 0.81
CA ILE A 224 14.13 -21.20 2.12
C ILE A 224 13.38 -20.49 3.27
N LEU A 225 13.12 -19.19 3.15
CA LEU A 225 12.58 -18.35 4.24
C LEU A 225 11.07 -18.14 4.16
N GLY A 226 10.42 -18.64 3.11
CA GLY A 226 9.01 -18.38 2.86
C GLY A 226 8.74 -17.02 2.19
N ARG A 227 7.51 -16.84 1.73
CA ARG A 227 7.09 -15.62 1.03
C ARG A 227 6.64 -14.57 2.03
N SER A 228 7.34 -13.44 2.10
CA SER A 228 7.01 -12.32 2.97
C SER A 228 7.16 -11.00 2.22
N PHE A 229 6.26 -10.06 2.49
CA PHE A 229 6.34 -8.70 1.97
C PHE A 229 7.66 -8.02 2.36
N TRP A 230 8.05 -8.09 3.62
CA TRP A 230 9.27 -7.46 4.12
C TRP A 230 10.54 -8.12 3.57
N LEU A 231 10.52 -9.43 3.37
CA LEU A 231 11.64 -10.12 2.72
C LEU A 231 11.82 -9.65 1.27
N LEU A 232 10.72 -9.48 0.53
CA LEU A 232 10.77 -8.95 -0.84
C LEU A 232 11.32 -7.52 -0.87
N VAL A 233 10.82 -6.63 0.02
CA VAL A 233 11.33 -5.26 0.17
C VAL A 233 12.84 -5.27 0.42
N PHE A 234 13.29 -6.06 1.40
CA PHE A 234 14.70 -6.16 1.76
C PHE A 234 15.57 -6.61 0.57
N LEU A 235 15.18 -7.69 -0.11
CA LEU A 235 15.93 -8.23 -1.26
C LEU A 235 15.98 -7.23 -2.42
N LEU A 236 14.86 -6.54 -2.72
CA LEU A 236 14.86 -5.53 -3.77
C LEU A 236 15.70 -4.31 -3.43
N VAL A 237 15.67 -3.83 -2.19
CA VAL A 237 16.56 -2.75 -1.74
C VAL A 237 18.01 -3.17 -1.86
N LEU A 238 18.33 -4.41 -1.46
CA LEU A 238 19.67 -5.00 -1.49
C LEU A 238 20.31 -5.00 -2.89
N PHE A 239 19.48 -5.12 -3.94
CA PHE A 239 19.99 -5.11 -5.33
C PHE A 239 19.78 -3.76 -6.04
N SER A 240 18.76 -2.97 -5.69
CA SER A 240 18.38 -1.76 -6.43
C SER A 240 19.23 -0.53 -6.11
N TRP A 241 19.90 -0.48 -4.95
CA TRP A 241 20.69 0.69 -4.54
C TRP A 241 21.83 1.04 -5.50
N THR A 242 22.37 0.07 -6.22
CA THR A 242 23.49 0.25 -7.16
C THR A 242 23.11 1.09 -8.37
N SER A 243 21.82 1.12 -8.74
CA SER A 243 21.33 1.83 -9.93
C SER A 243 21.59 3.34 -9.89
N LEU A 244 21.52 3.96 -8.71
CA LEU A 244 21.70 5.40 -8.54
C LEU A 244 23.16 5.79 -8.26
N VAL A 245 23.99 4.85 -7.82
CA VAL A 245 25.38 5.10 -7.43
C VAL A 245 26.18 5.75 -8.54
N GLY A 246 26.10 5.23 -9.77
CA GLY A 246 26.85 5.74 -10.92
C GLY A 246 26.58 7.21 -11.24
N VAL A 247 25.31 7.60 -11.22
CA VAL A 247 24.89 8.98 -11.50
C VAL A 247 25.37 9.92 -10.41
N VAL A 248 25.14 9.58 -9.14
CA VAL A 248 25.58 10.41 -8.00
C VAL A 248 27.10 10.50 -7.94
N ARG A 249 27.81 9.39 -8.17
CA ARG A 249 29.27 9.37 -8.23
C ARG A 249 29.81 10.33 -9.29
N ALA A 250 29.27 10.26 -10.51
CA ALA A 250 29.71 11.14 -11.61
C ALA A 250 29.54 12.61 -11.26
N GLU A 251 28.40 12.98 -10.68
CA GLU A 251 28.13 14.35 -10.27
C GLU A 251 29.06 14.82 -9.14
N PHE A 252 29.34 13.96 -8.16
CA PHE A 252 30.29 14.28 -7.09
C PHE A 252 31.73 14.37 -7.58
N LEU A 253 32.17 13.55 -8.52
CA LEU A 253 33.48 13.65 -9.16
C LEU A 253 33.64 15.01 -9.90
N ARG A 254 32.57 15.46 -10.56
CA ARG A 254 32.52 16.77 -11.20
C ARG A 254 32.57 17.91 -10.17
N ALA A 255 31.68 17.84 -9.19
CA ALA A 255 31.45 18.92 -8.23
C ALA A 255 32.61 19.13 -7.24
N ARG A 256 33.38 18.09 -6.88
CA ARG A 256 34.50 18.21 -5.92
C ARG A 256 35.62 19.15 -6.35
N ASN A 257 35.72 19.45 -7.66
CA ASN A 257 36.69 20.31 -8.22
C ASN A 257 36.23 21.77 -8.36
N LEU A 258 34.96 22.07 -8.04
CA LEU A 258 34.42 23.44 -8.12
C LEU A 258 34.98 24.36 -7.03
N GLU A 259 35.02 25.64 -7.32
CA GLU A 259 35.64 26.66 -6.46
C GLU A 259 35.05 26.70 -5.05
N TYR A 260 33.72 26.61 -4.92
CA TYR A 260 33.05 26.62 -3.62
C TYR A 260 33.46 25.45 -2.70
N VAL A 261 33.74 24.28 -3.28
CA VAL A 261 34.23 23.11 -2.53
C VAL A 261 35.67 23.33 -2.07
N ARG A 262 36.52 23.88 -2.96
CA ARG A 262 37.90 24.21 -2.62
C ARG A 262 37.95 25.27 -1.53
N ALA A 263 37.15 26.32 -1.64
CA ALA A 263 37.02 27.36 -0.62
C ALA A 263 36.59 26.82 0.74
N ALA A 264 35.56 25.94 0.77
CA ALA A 264 35.11 25.30 1.99
C ALA A 264 36.21 24.43 2.65
N ARG A 265 37.01 23.72 1.85
CA ARG A 265 38.17 22.96 2.36
C ARG A 265 39.24 23.87 2.93
N ALA A 266 39.57 25.00 2.24
CA ALA A 266 40.54 25.97 2.70
C ALA A 266 40.13 26.61 4.03
N LEU A 267 38.83 26.79 4.27
CA LEU A 267 38.25 27.27 5.52
C LEU A 267 38.16 26.18 6.62
N GLY A 268 38.65 24.95 6.39
CA GLY A 268 38.66 23.88 7.37
C GLY A 268 37.30 23.18 7.61
N VAL A 269 36.33 23.37 6.70
CA VAL A 269 35.04 22.72 6.84
C VAL A 269 35.20 21.20 6.70
N GLY A 270 34.61 20.42 7.61
CA GLY A 270 34.73 18.97 7.63
C GLY A 270 34.09 18.30 6.39
N ASN A 271 34.67 17.18 5.95
CA ASN A 271 34.27 16.46 4.73
C ASN A 271 32.80 16.08 4.67
N MET A 272 32.21 15.60 5.78
CA MET A 272 30.79 15.25 5.83
C MET A 272 29.88 16.48 5.61
N THR A 273 30.25 17.61 6.19
CA THR A 273 29.52 18.88 5.99
C THR A 273 29.62 19.34 4.54
N ILE A 274 30.79 19.26 3.93
CA ILE A 274 31.00 19.61 2.52
C ILE A 274 30.12 18.68 1.65
N MET A 275 30.17 17.39 1.89
CA MET A 275 29.50 16.37 1.10
C MET A 275 27.98 16.51 1.15
N PHE A 276 27.41 16.52 2.38
CA PHE A 276 25.95 16.48 2.53
C PHE A 276 25.27 17.85 2.58
N ARG A 277 25.94 18.89 3.04
CA ARG A 277 25.36 20.23 3.18
C ARG A 277 25.66 21.16 2.00
N HIS A 278 26.81 21.00 1.34
CA HIS A 278 27.23 21.87 0.25
C HIS A 278 27.12 21.20 -1.12
N MET A 279 27.59 19.96 -1.26
CA MET A 279 27.62 19.31 -2.57
C MET A 279 26.28 18.63 -2.91
N LEU A 280 25.72 17.83 -2.03
CA LEU A 280 24.51 17.06 -2.30
C LEU A 280 23.32 17.91 -2.74
N PRO A 281 22.97 19.04 -2.07
CA PRO A 281 21.85 19.87 -2.52
C PRO A 281 22.07 20.49 -3.92
N ASN A 282 23.31 20.78 -4.28
CA ASN A 282 23.66 21.30 -5.60
C ASN A 282 23.67 20.19 -6.67
N ALA A 283 24.15 19.01 -6.33
CA ALA A 283 24.14 17.83 -7.20
C ALA A 283 22.72 17.35 -7.55
N MET A 284 21.74 17.51 -6.64
CA MET A 284 20.33 17.16 -6.89
C MET A 284 19.59 18.12 -7.84
N VAL A 285 20.23 19.21 -8.27
CA VAL A 285 19.63 20.23 -9.16
C VAL A 285 20.09 20.05 -10.61
N ALA A 286 21.19 19.38 -10.82
CA ALA A 286 21.75 19.05 -12.13
C ALA A 286 21.07 17.82 -12.73
#